data_e0dd6d59d927ec3ce4294ea1f0d9f77e
#
_entry.id   e0dd6d59d927ec3ce4294ea1f0d9f77e
#
_cell.length_a   1.000
_cell.length_b   1.000
_cell.length_c   1.000
_cell.angle_alpha   90.00
_cell.angle_beta   90.00
_cell.angle_gamma   90.00
#
_symmetry.space_group_name_H-M   'P 1'
#
loop_
_entity.id
_entity.type
_entity.pdbx_description
1 polymer ?
#
loop_
_entity_poly.entity_id
_entity_poly.type
_entity_poly.pdbx_seq_one_letter_code
_entity_poly.pdbx_strand_id
1 'polypeptide(L)'
;MFCVPRRLPALSRRSLLASALAAAAVIAVTATSAAAASTTTAEPRSHDAVTCQSGIRIPVALAPGQPATSTISGELCSTLAEQSPGTTVQLLISGATYTHDYWDFGTIDGIRYSYARSVDARGLATFAIDPLGSGDSSHPASTQITAQADAFVDHQVVQALHAGQVAGVRFGKVITVGHSLNSLIVWDEAITYHDVDGVIVTGVAHSLAKAFAASGGFYPATSDPKFTGSGLDSGYLTTVPGQRSVLFYHLPDADPAVIAQDEARKDVVSGTELNSALPLVTTDLTATRAINVPVLTILGSNDLTTCGTSVTGGTFDCSSAAGIIAQDAPFYSPQAQLHACLIPGSGHDVSLALNHGLQIADTVAWSEAFVGQRGPAQADGHRSGGLPANCA
;
A
#
# COMPACT_ATOMS: atom_id res chain seq x y z
N MET A 1 -43.30 34.04 -37.64
CA MET A 1 -44.08 34.95 -36.78
C MET A 1 -43.10 35.60 -35.83
N PHE A 2 -42.93 36.88 -36.01
CA PHE A 2 -41.94 37.73 -35.33
C PHE A 2 -42.30 37.96 -33.86
N CYS A 3 -41.33 38.06 -32.95
CA CYS A 3 -41.27 39.15 -31.97
C CYS A 3 -39.92 39.24 -31.28
N VAL A 4 -39.45 40.41 -31.32
CA VAL A 4 -38.25 41.17 -31.05
C VAL A 4 -38.07 41.44 -29.51
N PRO A 5 -36.85 41.81 -29.05
CA PRO A 5 -36.44 41.87 -27.65
C PRO A 5 -36.78 43.24 -27.00
N ARG A 6 -36.85 43.24 -25.65
CA ARG A 6 -36.94 44.51 -24.87
C ARG A 6 -35.66 44.82 -24.13
N ARG A 7 -35.24 46.06 -24.32
CA ARG A 7 -34.08 46.74 -23.75
C ARG A 7 -34.30 47.20 -22.31
N LEU A 8 -33.17 47.33 -21.61
CA LEU A 8 -32.95 47.98 -20.31
C LEU A 8 -33.37 49.48 -20.31
N PRO A 9 -33.42 50.11 -19.12
CA PRO A 9 -32.74 51.41 -19.01
C PRO A 9 -31.75 51.48 -17.82
N ALA A 10 -30.74 52.30 -18.08
CA ALA A 10 -29.69 52.76 -17.17
C ALA A 10 -30.20 53.96 -16.32
N LEU A 11 -29.72 54.05 -15.08
CA LEU A 11 -29.79 55.29 -14.26
C LEU A 11 -28.45 55.44 -13.50
N SER A 12 -27.85 56.34 -13.78
CA SER A 12 -27.09 57.61 -13.56
C SER A 12 -26.55 57.78 -12.13
N ARG A 13 -25.30 58.17 -12.14
CA ARG A 13 -24.50 58.71 -11.02
C ARG A 13 -25.10 59.95 -10.41
N ARG A 14 -24.99 60.13 -9.09
CA ARG A 14 -24.83 61.46 -8.45
C ARG A 14 -23.83 61.35 -7.29
N SER A 15 -22.81 62.15 -7.40
CA SER A 15 -21.82 62.53 -6.40
C SER A 15 -22.46 63.43 -5.33
N LEU A 16 -22.06 63.28 -4.07
CA LEU A 16 -22.16 64.35 -3.07
C LEU A 16 -20.91 64.29 -2.18
N LEU A 17 -20.12 65.36 -2.30
CA LEU A 17 -19.07 65.78 -1.37
C LEU A 17 -19.76 66.38 -0.12
N ALA A 18 -19.27 66.01 1.06
CA ALA A 18 -19.43 66.84 2.25
C ALA A 18 -18.20 66.72 3.12
N SER A 19 -17.52 67.87 3.29
CA SER A 19 -16.40 68.12 4.19
C SER A 19 -16.93 68.35 5.60
N ALA A 20 -16.24 67.89 6.63
CA ALA A 20 -16.28 68.46 7.99
C ALA A 20 -15.07 68.04 8.84
N LEU A 21 -14.26 68.95 9.13
CA LEU A 21 -13.49 69.38 10.31
C LEU A 21 -12.98 68.36 11.31
N ALA A 22 -11.70 68.59 11.59
CA ALA A 22 -10.84 68.00 12.59
C ALA A 22 -11.24 68.41 14.04
N ALA A 23 -11.10 67.42 14.95
CA ALA A 23 -10.86 67.70 16.35
C ALA A 23 -9.75 66.75 16.82
N ALA A 24 -8.62 67.32 17.18
CA ALA A 24 -7.50 66.57 17.75
C ALA A 24 -7.76 66.31 19.25
N ALA A 25 -7.85 65.07 19.62
CA ALA A 25 -7.75 64.64 21.01
C ALA A 25 -6.46 63.82 21.17
N VAL A 26 -5.52 64.38 21.90
CA VAL A 26 -4.27 63.72 22.31
C VAL A 26 -4.61 62.72 23.43
N ILE A 27 -4.63 61.45 23.10
CA ILE A 27 -4.65 60.37 24.10
C ILE A 27 -3.24 59.76 24.18
N ALA A 28 -2.57 59.96 25.27
CA ALA A 28 -1.30 59.30 25.58
C ALA A 28 -1.58 57.78 25.79
N VAL A 29 -1.18 56.98 24.79
CA VAL A 29 -1.18 55.53 24.90
C VAL A 29 0.16 55.08 25.44
N THR A 30 0.18 54.63 26.69
CA THR A 30 1.32 53.92 27.27
C THR A 30 1.47 52.58 26.54
N ALA A 31 2.52 52.45 25.74
CA ALA A 31 2.88 51.21 25.06
C ALA A 31 3.39 50.20 26.12
N THR A 32 2.54 49.27 26.51
CA THR A 32 2.99 48.02 27.13
C THR A 32 3.51 47.13 26.01
N SER A 33 4.84 46.93 26.00
CA SER A 33 5.50 45.98 25.10
C SER A 33 5.06 44.57 25.50
N ALA A 34 4.07 44.00 24.84
CA ALA A 34 3.83 42.59 24.84
C ALA A 34 4.94 41.93 24.01
N ALA A 35 5.85 41.22 24.70
CA ALA A 35 6.81 40.36 24.04
C ALA A 35 6.01 39.28 23.27
N ALA A 36 5.97 39.41 21.96
CA ALA A 36 5.49 38.34 21.09
C ALA A 36 6.42 37.15 21.29
N ALA A 37 5.93 36.12 21.96
CA ALA A 37 6.58 34.82 21.95
C ALA A 37 6.61 34.35 20.50
N SER A 38 7.79 34.45 19.87
CA SER A 38 8.06 33.80 18.60
C SER A 38 7.92 32.30 18.84
N THR A 39 6.80 31.72 18.44
CA THR A 39 6.72 30.28 18.22
C THR A 39 7.61 29.99 17.01
N THR A 40 8.88 29.72 17.27
CA THR A 40 9.73 29.02 16.34
C THR A 40 9.07 27.67 16.09
N THR A 41 8.35 27.56 14.98
CA THR A 41 8.10 26.24 14.38
C THR A 41 9.49 25.67 14.13
N ALA A 42 9.87 24.66 14.92
CA ALA A 42 11.10 23.93 14.69
C ALA A 42 11.04 23.42 13.24
N GLU A 43 11.96 23.88 12.39
CA GLU A 43 12.18 23.20 11.11
C GLU A 43 12.49 21.72 11.44
N PRO A 44 11.91 20.76 10.69
CA PRO A 44 12.23 19.35 10.87
C PRO A 44 13.76 19.23 10.80
N ARG A 45 14.35 18.62 11.83
CA ARG A 45 15.81 18.42 11.87
C ARG A 45 16.15 17.58 10.65
N SER A 46 17.28 17.81 10.01
CA SER A 46 17.76 17.08 8.82
C SER A 46 17.84 15.56 9.02
N HIS A 47 17.67 15.08 10.25
CA HIS A 47 17.60 13.68 10.65
C HIS A 47 16.22 13.02 10.41
N ASP A 48 15.17 13.80 10.21
CA ASP A 48 13.78 13.32 10.04
C ASP A 48 13.36 13.28 8.57
N ALA A 49 14.25 13.62 7.63
CA ALA A 49 13.94 13.61 6.20
C ALA A 49 13.97 12.15 5.68
N VAL A 50 12.84 11.72 5.13
CA VAL A 50 12.72 10.43 4.42
C VAL A 50 13.59 10.47 3.17
N THR A 51 14.50 9.52 3.07
CA THR A 51 15.33 9.29 1.87
C THR A 51 15.05 7.90 1.31
N CYS A 52 14.96 7.79 -0.02
CA CYS A 52 14.80 6.50 -0.68
C CYS A 52 16.03 6.19 -1.53
N GLN A 53 16.53 4.97 -1.40
CA GLN A 53 17.62 4.41 -2.18
C GLN A 53 17.07 3.33 -3.09
N SER A 54 17.03 3.59 -4.38
CA SER A 54 16.59 2.65 -5.41
C SER A 54 17.72 1.77 -5.93
N GLY A 55 17.36 0.74 -6.70
CA GLY A 55 18.32 -0.10 -7.41
C GLY A 55 19.11 -1.06 -6.50
N ILE A 56 18.62 -1.32 -5.30
CA ILE A 56 19.18 -2.35 -4.42
C ILE A 56 18.86 -3.71 -5.04
N ARG A 57 19.89 -4.58 -5.11
CA ARG A 57 19.77 -5.89 -5.74
C ARG A 57 20.18 -7.00 -4.78
N ILE A 58 19.27 -7.98 -4.62
CA ILE A 58 19.46 -9.14 -3.75
C ILE A 58 19.53 -10.39 -4.61
N PRO A 59 20.68 -11.11 -4.65
CA PRO A 59 20.75 -12.40 -5.32
C PRO A 59 19.88 -13.43 -4.60
N VAL A 60 19.07 -14.19 -5.35
CA VAL A 60 18.17 -15.21 -4.82
C VAL A 60 18.17 -16.49 -5.64
N ALA A 61 17.91 -17.61 -4.97
CA ALA A 61 17.63 -18.89 -5.59
C ALA A 61 16.11 -19.13 -5.67
N LEU A 62 15.64 -19.90 -6.65
CA LEU A 62 14.21 -20.20 -6.83
C LEU A 62 13.75 -21.41 -5.99
N ALA A 63 14.67 -22.18 -5.41
CA ALA A 63 14.35 -23.28 -4.52
C ALA A 63 15.52 -23.56 -3.55
N PRO A 64 15.26 -24.17 -2.38
CA PRO A 64 16.30 -24.54 -1.43
C PRO A 64 17.39 -25.41 -2.07
N GLY A 65 18.67 -25.09 -1.78
CA GLY A 65 19.83 -25.81 -2.30
C GLY A 65 20.20 -25.53 -3.76
N GLN A 66 19.46 -24.68 -4.44
CA GLN A 66 19.77 -24.18 -5.79
C GLN A 66 20.74 -22.99 -5.73
N PRO A 67 21.53 -22.73 -6.77
CA PRO A 67 22.35 -21.52 -6.83
C PRO A 67 21.47 -20.27 -6.98
N ALA A 68 21.92 -19.15 -6.42
CA ALA A 68 21.30 -17.85 -6.59
C ALA A 68 21.56 -17.31 -8.03
N THR A 69 20.68 -17.64 -8.94
CA THR A 69 20.77 -17.23 -10.36
C THR A 69 19.82 -16.12 -10.74
N SER A 70 18.93 -15.75 -9.83
CA SER A 70 17.97 -14.64 -9.98
C SER A 70 18.34 -13.49 -9.04
N THR A 71 17.74 -12.36 -9.27
CA THR A 71 17.96 -11.13 -8.48
C THR A 71 16.64 -10.44 -8.25
N ILE A 72 16.38 -10.02 -7.03
CA ILE A 72 15.30 -9.12 -6.67
C ILE A 72 15.81 -7.69 -6.64
N SER A 73 15.09 -6.78 -7.28
CA SER A 73 15.31 -5.34 -7.24
C SER A 73 14.38 -4.69 -6.23
N GLY A 74 14.83 -3.63 -5.55
CA GLY A 74 13.98 -2.91 -4.62
C GLY A 74 14.49 -1.52 -4.26
N GLU A 75 13.64 -0.79 -3.54
CA GLU A 75 13.88 0.54 -3.02
C GLU A 75 13.71 0.56 -1.50
N LEU A 76 14.73 1.01 -0.78
CA LEU A 76 14.66 1.25 0.67
C LEU A 76 14.35 2.73 0.91
N CYS A 77 13.21 3.02 1.56
CA CYS A 77 12.92 4.32 2.13
C CYS A 77 13.12 4.27 3.65
N SER A 78 13.86 5.24 4.19
CA SER A 78 14.13 5.33 5.63
C SER A 78 14.60 6.72 6.03
N THR A 79 14.39 7.07 7.29
CA THR A 79 15.10 8.17 7.96
C THR A 79 16.46 7.69 8.48
N LEU A 80 17.34 8.62 8.88
CA LEU A 80 18.61 8.24 9.52
C LEU A 80 18.41 7.50 10.86
N ALA A 81 17.32 7.80 11.57
CA ALA A 81 17.00 7.13 12.83
C ALA A 81 16.65 5.65 12.62
N GLU A 82 15.94 5.33 11.53
CA GLU A 82 15.51 3.97 11.19
C GLU A 82 16.62 3.10 10.62
N GLN A 83 17.73 3.70 10.21
CA GLN A 83 18.94 2.98 9.83
C GLN A 83 19.74 2.47 11.03
N SER A 84 19.24 2.67 12.26
CA SER A 84 19.85 2.12 13.46
C SER A 84 19.60 0.61 13.57
N PRO A 85 20.59 -0.18 14.03
CA PRO A 85 20.43 -1.62 14.18
C PRO A 85 19.26 -1.97 15.11
N GLY A 86 18.45 -2.95 14.70
CA GLY A 86 17.34 -3.47 15.49
C GLY A 86 16.00 -2.75 15.29
N THR A 87 15.90 -1.80 14.35
CA THR A 87 14.64 -1.16 13.96
C THR A 87 13.74 -2.14 13.19
N THR A 88 12.46 -1.77 13.07
CA THR A 88 11.48 -2.51 12.29
C THR A 88 11.44 -2.00 10.85
N VAL A 89 11.35 -2.90 9.88
CA VAL A 89 11.13 -2.59 8.47
C VAL A 89 9.87 -3.29 7.96
N GLN A 90 9.14 -2.65 7.07
CA GLN A 90 8.10 -3.29 6.27
C GLN A 90 8.68 -3.70 4.92
N LEU A 91 8.64 -5.00 4.60
CA LEU A 91 8.92 -5.53 3.28
C LEU A 91 7.63 -5.46 2.46
N LEU A 92 7.61 -4.60 1.45
CA LEU A 92 6.45 -4.29 0.64
C LEU A 92 6.47 -5.03 -0.69
N ILE A 93 5.47 -5.86 -0.96
CA ILE A 93 5.38 -6.72 -2.13
C ILE A 93 4.06 -6.45 -2.85
N SER A 94 4.14 -5.88 -4.05
CA SER A 94 2.98 -5.45 -4.84
C SER A 94 2.27 -6.63 -5.49
N GLY A 95 1.01 -6.42 -5.90
CA GLY A 95 0.16 -7.47 -6.50
C GLY A 95 0.53 -7.80 -7.95
N ALA A 96 -0.27 -8.70 -8.52
CA ALA A 96 -0.14 -9.11 -9.92
C ALA A 96 -0.12 -7.92 -10.87
N THR A 97 0.85 -7.90 -11.79
CA THR A 97 1.03 -6.84 -12.79
C THR A 97 1.43 -5.46 -12.24
N TYR A 98 2.01 -5.44 -11.05
CA TYR A 98 2.59 -4.27 -10.42
C TYR A 98 4.09 -4.45 -10.15
N THR A 99 4.80 -3.33 -10.07
CA THR A 99 6.18 -3.21 -9.59
C THR A 99 6.18 -2.56 -8.20
N HIS A 100 7.36 -2.33 -7.62
CA HIS A 100 7.49 -1.55 -6.38
C HIS A 100 6.86 -0.15 -6.45
N ASP A 101 6.69 0.40 -7.66
CA ASP A 101 6.01 1.69 -7.90
C ASP A 101 4.60 1.77 -7.29
N TYR A 102 3.91 0.64 -7.09
CA TYR A 102 2.61 0.61 -6.40
C TYR A 102 2.67 1.26 -5.02
N TRP A 103 3.80 1.10 -4.33
CA TRP A 103 4.00 1.59 -2.98
C TRP A 103 4.55 3.03 -2.91
N ASP A 104 5.12 3.55 -4.00
CA ASP A 104 5.54 4.95 -4.16
C ASP A 104 5.14 5.48 -5.54
N PHE A 105 3.82 5.58 -5.75
CA PHE A 105 3.23 5.88 -7.05
C PHE A 105 3.49 7.32 -7.52
N GLY A 106 3.83 8.21 -6.61
CA GLY A 106 4.17 9.59 -6.88
C GLY A 106 3.08 10.59 -6.54
N THR A 107 3.19 11.80 -7.12
CA THR A 107 2.21 12.87 -6.90
C THR A 107 1.40 13.10 -8.16
N ILE A 108 0.08 12.99 -8.05
CA ILE A 108 -0.88 13.18 -9.13
C ILE A 108 -1.89 14.22 -8.64
N ASP A 109 -2.12 15.27 -9.43
CA ASP A 109 -3.06 16.38 -9.12
C ASP A 109 -2.87 16.98 -7.72
N GLY A 110 -1.62 17.01 -7.25
CA GLY A 110 -1.24 17.56 -5.94
C GLY A 110 -1.42 16.59 -4.76
N ILE A 111 -1.96 15.40 -4.96
CA ILE A 111 -2.10 14.35 -3.97
C ILE A 111 -0.91 13.39 -4.11
N ARG A 112 -0.24 13.08 -2.99
CA ARG A 112 0.84 12.12 -2.98
C ARG A 112 0.30 10.72 -2.70
N TYR A 113 0.39 9.85 -3.69
CA TYR A 113 0.11 8.42 -3.59
C TYR A 113 1.41 7.67 -3.28
N SER A 114 1.82 7.70 -2.02
CA SER A 114 3.03 7.01 -1.55
C SER A 114 2.76 6.42 -0.18
N TYR A 115 2.53 5.13 -0.15
CA TYR A 115 2.48 4.36 1.09
C TYR A 115 3.86 4.34 1.74
N ALA A 116 4.91 3.96 1.00
CA ALA A 116 6.27 3.80 1.51
C ALA A 116 6.76 5.04 2.26
N ARG A 117 6.79 6.21 1.61
CA ARG A 117 7.26 7.45 2.24
C ARG A 117 6.36 7.93 3.38
N SER A 118 5.06 7.60 3.31
CA SER A 118 4.11 8.03 4.34
C SER A 118 4.19 7.20 5.60
N VAL A 119 4.52 5.92 5.48
CA VAL A 119 4.78 5.00 6.61
C VAL A 119 6.14 5.33 7.22
N ASP A 120 7.16 5.56 6.40
CA ASP A 120 8.49 5.95 6.82
C ASP A 120 8.48 7.30 7.59
N ALA A 121 7.75 8.30 7.09
CA ALA A 121 7.56 9.57 7.82
C ALA A 121 6.91 9.40 9.20
N ARG A 122 6.40 8.22 9.54
CA ARG A 122 5.82 7.84 10.83
C ARG A 122 6.70 6.87 11.64
N GLY A 123 7.93 6.65 11.20
CA GLY A 123 8.95 5.95 11.96
C GLY A 123 9.06 4.45 11.67
N LEU A 124 8.62 3.99 10.50
CA LEU A 124 8.77 2.61 10.04
C LEU A 124 9.44 2.60 8.68
N ALA A 125 10.69 2.13 8.61
CA ALA A 125 11.39 1.94 7.34
C ALA A 125 10.59 1.02 6.41
N THR A 126 10.70 1.23 5.10
CA THR A 126 10.05 0.38 4.09
C THR A 126 11.05 -0.08 3.05
N PHE A 127 10.98 -1.35 2.67
CA PHE A 127 11.71 -1.90 1.54
C PHE A 127 10.73 -2.46 0.53
N ALA A 128 10.47 -1.70 -0.53
CA ALA A 128 9.56 -2.10 -1.60
C ALA A 128 10.33 -2.84 -2.70
N ILE A 129 9.87 -4.04 -3.07
CA ILE A 129 10.53 -4.87 -4.09
C ILE A 129 9.67 -5.01 -5.34
N ASP A 130 10.35 -5.21 -6.47
CA ASP A 130 9.73 -5.78 -7.65
C ASP A 130 9.60 -7.29 -7.43
N PRO A 131 8.39 -7.88 -7.46
CA PRO A 131 8.23 -9.31 -7.40
C PRO A 131 9.04 -10.03 -8.49
N LEU A 132 9.37 -11.29 -8.29
CA LEU A 132 10.06 -12.08 -9.30
C LEU A 132 9.24 -12.10 -10.60
N GLY A 133 9.89 -11.83 -11.72
CA GLY A 133 9.21 -11.75 -13.02
C GLY A 133 8.59 -10.40 -13.33
N SER A 134 8.78 -9.37 -12.50
CA SER A 134 8.30 -8.01 -12.76
C SER A 134 9.40 -6.95 -12.60
N GLY A 135 9.17 -5.77 -13.15
CA GLY A 135 10.03 -4.60 -13.01
C GLY A 135 11.50 -4.86 -13.38
N ASP A 136 12.39 -4.44 -12.50
CA ASP A 136 13.85 -4.64 -12.64
C ASP A 136 14.35 -5.95 -12.01
N SER A 137 13.45 -6.77 -11.42
CA SER A 137 13.78 -8.11 -10.95
C SER A 137 14.01 -9.09 -12.10
N SER A 138 14.63 -10.22 -11.82
CA SER A 138 14.86 -11.26 -12.83
C SER A 138 13.54 -11.81 -13.39
N HIS A 139 13.53 -12.10 -14.69
CA HIS A 139 12.40 -12.70 -15.41
C HIS A 139 12.76 -14.13 -15.87
N PRO A 140 12.78 -15.12 -14.97
CA PRO A 140 12.99 -16.52 -15.36
C PRO A 140 11.84 -17.03 -16.21
N ALA A 141 11.91 -18.26 -16.72
CA ALA A 141 10.74 -18.83 -17.40
C ALA A 141 9.52 -18.82 -16.50
N SER A 142 8.35 -18.40 -17.00
CA SER A 142 7.11 -18.24 -16.22
C SER A 142 6.74 -19.50 -15.45
N THR A 143 7.06 -20.68 -15.97
CA THR A 143 6.84 -21.98 -15.31
C THR A 143 7.71 -22.22 -14.07
N GLN A 144 8.73 -21.40 -13.83
CA GLN A 144 9.60 -21.48 -12.66
C GLN A 144 9.11 -20.55 -11.53
N ILE A 145 8.24 -19.60 -11.85
CA ILE A 145 7.67 -18.68 -10.87
C ILE A 145 6.37 -19.31 -10.34
N THR A 146 6.45 -19.90 -9.17
CA THR A 146 5.33 -20.48 -8.45
C THR A 146 5.18 -19.77 -7.10
N ALA A 147 4.03 -19.86 -6.45
CA ALA A 147 3.83 -19.32 -5.11
C ALA A 147 4.93 -19.75 -4.12
N GLN A 148 5.33 -21.02 -4.18
CA GLN A 148 6.38 -21.59 -3.32
C GLN A 148 7.77 -21.04 -3.67
N ALA A 149 8.05 -20.78 -4.96
CA ALA A 149 9.31 -20.16 -5.38
C ALA A 149 9.39 -18.71 -4.89
N ASP A 150 8.27 -17.96 -5.01
CA ASP A 150 8.23 -16.58 -4.55
C ASP A 150 8.26 -16.47 -3.02
N ALA A 151 7.55 -17.34 -2.30
CA ALA A 151 7.66 -17.42 -0.85
C ALA A 151 9.10 -17.72 -0.39
N PHE A 152 9.84 -18.58 -1.12
CA PHE A 152 11.24 -18.83 -0.85
C PHE A 152 12.14 -17.63 -1.20
N VAL A 153 11.80 -16.89 -2.24
CA VAL A 153 12.49 -15.64 -2.61
C VAL A 153 12.27 -14.59 -1.52
N ASP A 154 11.03 -14.41 -1.05
CA ASP A 154 10.69 -13.46 0.01
C ASP A 154 11.40 -13.81 1.32
N HIS A 155 11.45 -15.08 1.70
CA HIS A 155 12.28 -15.57 2.81
C HIS A 155 13.75 -15.12 2.69
N GLN A 156 14.37 -15.25 1.50
CA GLN A 156 15.76 -14.82 1.29
C GLN A 156 15.91 -13.30 1.42
N VAL A 157 14.90 -12.51 0.99
CA VAL A 157 14.87 -11.05 1.18
C VAL A 157 14.76 -10.71 2.67
N VAL A 158 13.91 -11.40 3.44
CA VAL A 158 13.80 -11.27 4.90
C VAL A 158 15.15 -11.54 5.55
N GLN A 159 15.84 -12.63 5.17
CA GLN A 159 17.18 -12.94 5.67
C GLN A 159 18.22 -11.87 5.30
N ALA A 160 18.12 -11.27 4.12
CA ALA A 160 19.01 -10.19 3.68
C ALA A 160 18.79 -8.91 4.51
N LEU A 161 17.55 -8.58 4.89
CA LEU A 161 17.21 -7.47 5.78
C LEU A 161 17.82 -7.68 7.17
N HIS A 162 17.66 -8.87 7.76
CA HIS A 162 18.27 -9.21 9.05
C HIS A 162 19.81 -9.24 8.99
N ALA A 163 20.39 -9.66 7.88
CA ALA A 163 21.83 -9.74 7.71
C ALA A 163 22.51 -8.38 7.43
N GLY A 164 21.73 -7.32 7.15
CA GLY A 164 22.26 -6.00 6.77
C GLY A 164 22.77 -5.95 5.33
N GLN A 165 22.26 -6.80 4.46
CA GLN A 165 22.62 -6.79 3.03
C GLN A 165 21.85 -5.73 2.23
N VAL A 166 20.76 -5.21 2.81
CA VAL A 166 20.00 -4.11 2.24
C VAL A 166 20.58 -2.79 2.76
N ALA A 167 21.24 -2.04 1.90
CA ALA A 167 21.88 -0.74 2.19
C ALA A 167 22.79 -0.72 3.45
N GLY A 168 23.28 -1.86 3.92
CA GLY A 168 24.12 -1.96 5.12
C GLY A 168 23.35 -1.89 6.45
N VAL A 169 22.01 -1.83 6.42
CA VAL A 169 21.14 -1.69 7.61
C VAL A 169 20.70 -3.06 8.09
N ARG A 170 20.91 -3.34 9.41
CA ARG A 170 20.43 -4.55 10.07
C ARG A 170 19.10 -4.28 10.74
N PHE A 171 18.01 -4.77 10.15
CA PHE A 171 16.71 -4.68 10.77
C PHE A 171 16.53 -5.81 11.81
N GLY A 172 15.93 -5.44 12.95
CA GLY A 172 15.68 -6.40 14.04
C GLY A 172 14.34 -7.10 13.92
N LYS A 173 13.41 -6.48 13.17
CA LYS A 173 12.07 -7.00 12.91
C LYS A 173 11.68 -6.73 11.48
N VAL A 174 10.97 -7.69 10.88
CA VAL A 174 10.43 -7.59 9.53
C VAL A 174 8.92 -7.84 9.58
N ILE A 175 8.16 -6.93 9.01
CA ILE A 175 6.74 -7.10 8.72
C ILE A 175 6.61 -7.29 7.21
N THR A 176 6.09 -8.40 6.75
CA THR A 176 5.76 -8.55 5.32
C THR A 176 4.41 -7.89 5.03
N VAL A 177 4.35 -7.10 3.97
CA VAL A 177 3.15 -6.39 3.51
C VAL A 177 2.88 -6.81 2.07
N GLY A 178 1.91 -7.70 1.88
CA GLY A 178 1.47 -8.14 0.57
C GLY A 178 0.25 -7.37 0.07
N HIS A 179 0.18 -7.16 -1.24
CA HIS A 179 -1.04 -6.72 -1.90
C HIS A 179 -1.54 -7.76 -2.89
N SER A 180 -2.85 -8.02 -2.90
CA SER A 180 -3.50 -8.90 -3.89
C SER A 180 -2.84 -10.29 -3.96
N LEU A 181 -2.33 -10.72 -5.11
CA LEU A 181 -1.62 -11.98 -5.28
C LEU A 181 -0.52 -12.17 -4.24
N ASN A 182 0.31 -11.15 -4.03
CA ASN A 182 1.41 -11.23 -3.08
C ASN A 182 0.98 -11.20 -1.61
N SER A 183 -0.29 -10.94 -1.31
CA SER A 183 -0.88 -11.28 -0.01
C SER A 183 -0.92 -12.79 0.24
N LEU A 184 -1.15 -13.58 -0.81
CA LEU A 184 -1.10 -15.05 -0.72
C LEU A 184 0.34 -15.55 -0.59
N ILE A 185 1.29 -14.89 -1.26
CA ILE A 185 2.70 -15.25 -1.19
C ILE A 185 3.28 -14.97 0.20
N VAL A 186 2.98 -13.81 0.81
CA VAL A 186 3.43 -13.51 2.19
C VAL A 186 2.75 -14.41 3.22
N TRP A 187 1.55 -14.93 2.96
CA TRP A 187 0.98 -16.00 3.78
C TRP A 187 1.80 -17.29 3.65
N ASP A 188 2.12 -17.71 2.40
CA ASP A 188 2.88 -18.96 2.14
C ASP A 188 4.30 -18.85 2.75
N GLU A 189 4.92 -17.69 2.66
CA GLU A 189 6.19 -17.39 3.33
C GLU A 189 6.07 -17.57 4.85
N ALA A 190 5.12 -16.88 5.50
CA ALA A 190 4.94 -16.94 6.95
C ALA A 190 4.52 -18.35 7.45
N ILE A 191 3.75 -19.10 6.65
CA ILE A 191 3.39 -20.51 6.91
C ILE A 191 4.62 -21.40 6.90
N THR A 192 5.55 -21.16 5.95
CA THR A 192 6.64 -22.09 5.64
C THR A 192 7.90 -21.78 6.45
N TYR A 193 8.26 -20.49 6.61
CA TYR A 193 9.56 -20.09 7.13
C TYR A 193 9.52 -19.54 8.56
N HIS A 194 8.40 -18.98 9.01
CA HIS A 194 8.21 -18.47 10.38
C HIS A 194 9.29 -17.48 10.84
N ASP A 195 9.82 -16.64 9.97
CA ASP A 195 10.94 -15.73 10.23
C ASP A 195 10.59 -14.25 10.10
N VAL A 196 9.29 -13.94 9.99
CA VAL A 196 8.75 -12.58 10.07
C VAL A 196 8.15 -12.29 11.43
N ASP A 197 8.00 -11.03 11.80
CA ASP A 197 7.45 -10.57 13.07
C ASP A 197 5.98 -10.16 12.98
N GLY A 198 5.44 -10.04 11.77
CA GLY A 198 4.05 -9.70 11.50
C GLY A 198 3.74 -9.77 10.01
N VAL A 199 2.48 -9.97 9.67
CA VAL A 199 1.98 -10.07 8.30
C VAL A 199 0.85 -9.08 8.10
N ILE A 200 0.95 -8.26 7.05
CA ILE A 200 -0.12 -7.37 6.60
C ILE A 200 -0.52 -7.81 5.20
N VAL A 201 -1.81 -8.07 5.00
CA VAL A 201 -2.36 -8.39 3.68
C VAL A 201 -3.39 -7.34 3.28
N THR A 202 -3.32 -6.90 2.02
CA THR A 202 -4.26 -5.93 1.47
C THR A 202 -4.97 -6.50 0.25
N GLY A 203 -6.29 -6.30 0.18
CA GLY A 203 -7.10 -6.78 -0.93
C GLY A 203 -7.37 -8.30 -0.92
N VAL A 204 -7.08 -9.00 0.18
CA VAL A 204 -7.27 -10.46 0.30
C VAL A 204 -7.84 -10.84 1.66
N ALA A 205 -8.74 -11.82 1.66
CA ALA A 205 -9.18 -12.63 2.77
C ALA A 205 -9.40 -14.05 2.24
N HIS A 206 -9.88 -15.02 3.05
CA HIS A 206 -10.16 -16.39 2.60
C HIS A 206 -11.42 -16.45 1.71
N SER A 207 -11.41 -15.62 0.68
CA SER A 207 -12.48 -15.56 -0.33
C SER A 207 -11.92 -15.07 -1.67
N LEU A 208 -12.37 -15.74 -2.74
CA LEU A 208 -12.17 -15.27 -4.11
C LEU A 208 -13.55 -15.01 -4.72
N ALA A 209 -13.84 -13.78 -5.11
CA ALA A 209 -15.14 -13.45 -5.66
C ALA A 209 -15.37 -14.07 -7.05
N LYS A 210 -16.56 -14.66 -7.26
CA LYS A 210 -16.93 -15.25 -8.57
C LYS A 210 -16.87 -14.23 -9.71
N ALA A 211 -17.24 -12.99 -9.44
CA ALA A 211 -17.21 -11.94 -10.45
C ALA A 211 -15.79 -11.70 -10.97
N PHE A 212 -14.81 -11.66 -10.05
CA PHE A 212 -13.40 -11.51 -10.42
C PHE A 212 -12.88 -12.75 -11.15
N ALA A 213 -13.11 -13.94 -10.61
CA ALA A 213 -12.67 -15.21 -11.24
C ALA A 213 -13.22 -15.40 -12.67
N ALA A 214 -14.41 -14.88 -12.94
CA ALA A 214 -15.07 -14.95 -14.26
C ALA A 214 -14.75 -13.75 -15.18
N SER A 215 -13.99 -12.77 -14.71
CA SER A 215 -13.80 -11.50 -15.44
C SER A 215 -13.02 -11.64 -16.74
N GLY A 216 -12.12 -12.63 -16.84
CA GLY A 216 -11.19 -12.74 -17.97
C GLY A 216 -10.25 -11.52 -18.05
N GLY A 217 -9.94 -10.89 -16.90
CA GLY A 217 -9.19 -9.65 -16.83
C GLY A 217 -7.70 -9.75 -17.17
N PHE A 218 -7.18 -10.97 -17.37
CA PHE A 218 -5.78 -11.24 -17.70
C PHE A 218 -5.66 -11.95 -19.06
N TYR A 219 -4.56 -11.68 -19.78
CA TYR A 219 -4.26 -12.30 -21.05
C TYR A 219 -2.74 -12.38 -21.26
N PRO A 220 -2.24 -13.18 -22.24
CA PRO A 220 -0.80 -13.29 -22.46
C PRO A 220 -0.15 -11.93 -22.73
N ALA A 221 0.88 -11.60 -21.97
CA ALA A 221 1.63 -10.35 -22.11
C ALA A 221 2.25 -10.21 -23.51
N THR A 222 2.62 -11.34 -24.16
CA THR A 222 3.11 -11.36 -25.53
C THR A 222 2.10 -10.83 -26.57
N SER A 223 0.83 -10.73 -26.20
CA SER A 223 -0.24 -10.14 -27.02
C SER A 223 -0.46 -8.66 -26.77
N ASP A 224 0.15 -8.09 -25.74
CA ASP A 224 0.06 -6.66 -25.40
C ASP A 224 1.17 -5.87 -26.11
N PRO A 225 0.84 -4.78 -26.83
CA PRO A 225 1.83 -3.94 -27.50
C PRO A 225 2.94 -3.41 -26.57
N LYS A 226 2.65 -3.19 -25.27
CA LYS A 226 3.63 -2.73 -24.27
C LYS A 226 4.80 -3.71 -24.13
N PHE A 227 4.55 -5.01 -24.23
CA PHE A 227 5.57 -6.04 -24.02
C PHE A 227 6.10 -6.67 -25.30
N THR A 228 5.81 -6.07 -26.45
CA THR A 228 6.33 -6.54 -27.74
C THR A 228 7.85 -6.49 -27.73
N GLY A 229 8.50 -7.64 -28.02
CA GLY A 229 9.96 -7.74 -28.05
C GLY A 229 10.65 -7.82 -26.68
N SER A 230 9.90 -7.95 -25.60
CA SER A 230 10.44 -8.08 -24.23
C SER A 230 11.20 -9.38 -23.97
N GLY A 231 11.00 -10.41 -24.80
CA GLY A 231 11.60 -11.74 -24.60
C GLY A 231 10.83 -12.62 -23.60
N LEU A 232 9.71 -12.16 -23.07
CA LEU A 232 8.85 -12.93 -22.18
C LEU A 232 8.25 -14.14 -22.90
N ASP A 233 8.12 -15.27 -22.21
CA ASP A 233 7.40 -16.42 -22.72
C ASP A 233 5.87 -16.22 -22.61
N SER A 234 5.09 -17.09 -23.25
CA SER A 234 3.64 -16.99 -23.33
C SER A 234 2.89 -17.27 -22.03
N GLY A 235 3.57 -17.73 -20.99
CA GLY A 235 3.00 -17.94 -19.66
C GLY A 235 2.99 -16.69 -18.79
N TYR A 236 3.67 -15.62 -19.21
CA TYR A 236 3.51 -14.32 -18.59
C TYR A 236 2.21 -13.65 -19.04
N LEU A 237 1.47 -13.15 -18.07
CA LEU A 237 0.18 -12.49 -18.25
C LEU A 237 0.29 -11.02 -17.87
N THR A 238 -0.62 -10.22 -18.43
CA THR A 238 -0.88 -8.83 -17.99
C THR A 238 -2.38 -8.56 -18.00
N THR A 239 -2.80 -7.43 -17.49
CA THR A 239 -4.23 -7.05 -17.51
C THR A 239 -4.67 -6.67 -18.93
N VAL A 240 -5.84 -7.12 -19.31
CA VAL A 240 -6.50 -6.69 -20.55
C VAL A 240 -6.66 -5.16 -20.53
N PRO A 241 -6.34 -4.43 -21.60
CA PRO A 241 -6.43 -2.97 -21.64
C PRO A 241 -7.77 -2.44 -21.14
N GLY A 242 -7.73 -1.50 -20.19
CA GLY A 242 -8.91 -0.89 -19.56
C GLY A 242 -9.57 -1.71 -18.46
N GLN A 243 -9.19 -2.97 -18.25
CA GLN A 243 -9.81 -3.81 -17.19
C GLN A 243 -9.37 -3.42 -15.79
N ARG A 244 -8.21 -2.78 -15.60
CA ARG A 244 -7.75 -2.34 -14.28
C ARG A 244 -8.77 -1.42 -13.60
N SER A 245 -9.36 -0.48 -14.35
CA SER A 245 -10.38 0.44 -13.84
C SER A 245 -11.62 -0.26 -13.30
N VAL A 246 -11.95 -1.43 -13.82
CA VAL A 246 -13.13 -2.23 -13.41
C VAL A 246 -12.79 -3.20 -12.29
N LEU A 247 -11.60 -3.82 -12.35
CA LEU A 247 -11.22 -4.89 -11.43
C LEU A 247 -10.66 -4.37 -10.11
N PHE A 248 -9.88 -3.27 -10.18
CA PHE A 248 -9.07 -2.83 -9.05
C PHE A 248 -9.57 -1.56 -8.38
N TYR A 249 -10.42 -0.79 -9.05
CA TYR A 249 -10.90 0.48 -8.53
C TYR A 249 -12.40 0.49 -8.28
N HIS A 250 -12.83 1.23 -7.28
CA HIS A 250 -14.19 1.71 -7.14
C HIS A 250 -14.22 3.15 -7.62
N LEU A 251 -14.77 3.40 -8.80
CA LEU A 251 -14.66 4.69 -9.50
C LEU A 251 -15.07 5.92 -8.66
N PRO A 252 -16.09 5.87 -7.77
CA PRO A 252 -16.43 7.01 -6.91
C PRO A 252 -15.33 7.41 -5.91
N ASP A 253 -14.40 6.51 -5.60
CA ASP A 253 -13.26 6.71 -4.67
C ASP A 253 -11.90 6.61 -5.39
N ALA A 254 -11.85 6.86 -6.68
CA ALA A 254 -10.66 6.75 -7.49
C ALA A 254 -10.42 8.01 -8.33
N ASP A 255 -9.16 8.42 -8.41
CA ASP A 255 -8.75 9.50 -9.31
C ASP A 255 -8.55 8.96 -10.72
N PRO A 256 -9.26 9.46 -11.75
CA PRO A 256 -9.08 9.02 -13.12
C PRO A 256 -7.64 9.17 -13.65
N ALA A 257 -6.88 10.15 -13.15
CA ALA A 257 -5.48 10.32 -13.54
C ALA A 257 -4.58 9.24 -12.94
N VAL A 258 -4.89 8.78 -11.71
CA VAL A 258 -4.23 7.61 -11.10
C VAL A 258 -4.52 6.37 -11.90
N ILE A 259 -5.79 6.11 -12.25
CA ILE A 259 -6.17 4.94 -13.07
C ILE A 259 -5.46 4.95 -14.43
N ALA A 260 -5.40 6.11 -15.10
CA ALA A 260 -4.71 6.23 -16.38
C ALA A 260 -3.21 5.96 -16.28
N GLN A 261 -2.57 6.46 -15.22
CA GLN A 261 -1.15 6.22 -14.96
C GLN A 261 -0.89 4.76 -14.58
N ASP A 262 -1.77 4.15 -13.80
CA ASP A 262 -1.71 2.74 -13.43
C ASP A 262 -1.82 1.83 -14.66
N GLU A 263 -2.78 2.08 -15.55
CA GLU A 263 -2.88 1.34 -16.83
C GLU A 263 -1.61 1.50 -17.66
N ALA A 264 -1.02 2.68 -17.70
CA ALA A 264 0.23 2.93 -18.44
C ALA A 264 1.44 2.23 -17.82
N ARG A 265 1.48 2.10 -16.50
CA ARG A 265 2.58 1.46 -15.75
C ARG A 265 2.44 -0.04 -15.59
N LYS A 266 1.27 -0.62 -15.86
CA LYS A 266 1.03 -2.07 -15.68
C LYS A 266 2.22 -2.92 -16.12
N ASP A 267 2.48 -3.98 -15.37
CA ASP A 267 3.55 -4.93 -15.65
C ASP A 267 2.98 -6.33 -15.92
N VAL A 268 3.75 -7.35 -15.69
CA VAL A 268 3.42 -8.74 -15.94
C VAL A 268 3.36 -9.56 -14.65
N VAL A 269 2.80 -10.75 -14.74
CA VAL A 269 2.74 -11.76 -13.68
C VAL A 269 2.85 -13.15 -14.31
N SER A 270 3.42 -14.12 -13.61
CA SER A 270 3.39 -15.51 -14.07
C SER A 270 2.00 -16.12 -13.89
N GLY A 271 1.47 -16.74 -14.95
CA GLY A 271 0.24 -17.55 -14.84
C GLY A 271 0.41 -18.77 -13.94
N THR A 272 1.63 -19.29 -13.80
CA THR A 272 1.95 -20.40 -12.90
C THR A 272 1.91 -19.95 -11.45
N GLU A 273 2.43 -18.76 -11.14
CA GLU A 273 2.34 -18.12 -9.81
C GLU A 273 0.88 -17.92 -9.39
N LEU A 274 0.08 -17.23 -10.23
CA LEU A 274 -1.35 -17.05 -10.00
C LEU A 274 -2.05 -18.39 -9.66
N ASN A 275 -1.86 -19.41 -10.49
CA ASN A 275 -2.56 -20.68 -10.32
C ASN A 275 -2.09 -21.44 -9.08
N SER A 276 -0.82 -21.34 -8.69
CA SER A 276 -0.28 -22.06 -7.52
C SER A 276 -0.60 -21.36 -6.19
N ALA A 277 -0.89 -20.04 -6.19
CA ALA A 277 -1.31 -19.32 -5.00
C ALA A 277 -2.80 -19.47 -4.66
N LEU A 278 -3.67 -19.64 -5.67
CA LEU A 278 -5.12 -19.70 -5.48
C LEU A 278 -5.63 -20.76 -4.49
N PRO A 279 -4.99 -21.92 -4.27
CA PRO A 279 -5.42 -22.88 -3.26
C PRO A 279 -5.64 -22.27 -1.87
N LEU A 280 -4.83 -21.28 -1.46
CA LEU A 280 -4.96 -20.63 -0.15
C LEU A 280 -6.31 -19.92 0.06
N VAL A 281 -7.02 -19.55 -1.00
CA VAL A 281 -8.33 -18.90 -0.95
C VAL A 281 -9.46 -19.72 -1.60
N THR A 282 -9.16 -20.95 -2.02
CA THR A 282 -10.16 -21.80 -2.70
C THR A 282 -10.28 -23.21 -2.11
N THR A 283 -9.19 -23.89 -1.83
CA THR A 283 -9.19 -25.32 -1.45
C THR A 283 -8.41 -25.65 -0.19
N ASP A 284 -7.42 -24.83 0.19
CA ASP A 284 -6.59 -25.02 1.38
C ASP A 284 -6.69 -23.82 2.34
N LEU A 285 -7.93 -23.47 2.66
CA LEU A 285 -8.25 -22.30 3.48
C LEU A 285 -7.68 -22.37 4.90
N THR A 286 -7.29 -23.54 5.39
CA THR A 286 -6.80 -23.73 6.76
C THR A 286 -5.27 -23.72 6.87
N ALA A 287 -4.55 -23.56 5.77
CA ALA A 287 -3.08 -23.49 5.76
C ALA A 287 -2.58 -22.31 6.63
N THR A 288 -3.27 -21.18 6.61
CA THR A 288 -2.96 -19.98 7.39
C THR A 288 -3.04 -20.18 8.91
N ARG A 289 -3.57 -21.30 9.41
CA ARG A 289 -3.47 -21.68 10.84
C ARG A 289 -2.03 -21.90 11.30
N ALA A 290 -1.10 -22.12 10.38
CA ALA A 290 0.32 -22.24 10.70
C ALA A 290 0.99 -20.88 10.96
N ILE A 291 0.37 -19.75 10.60
CA ILE A 291 0.88 -18.43 10.90
C ILE A 291 0.81 -18.20 12.41
N ASN A 292 1.97 -17.88 13.01
CA ASN A 292 2.13 -17.76 14.47
C ASN A 292 2.53 -16.35 14.93
N VAL A 293 2.43 -15.37 14.03
CA VAL A 293 2.69 -13.94 14.27
C VAL A 293 1.43 -13.12 14.02
N PRO A 294 1.31 -11.90 14.57
CA PRO A 294 0.15 -11.04 14.33
C PRO A 294 -0.13 -10.81 12.84
N VAL A 295 -1.41 -10.84 12.48
CA VAL A 295 -1.89 -10.62 11.10
C VAL A 295 -2.86 -9.44 11.06
N LEU A 296 -2.68 -8.57 10.07
CA LEU A 296 -3.62 -7.51 9.73
C LEU A 296 -4.15 -7.73 8.31
N THR A 297 -5.46 -7.79 8.16
CA THR A 297 -6.15 -7.78 6.87
C THR A 297 -6.73 -6.39 6.60
N ILE A 298 -6.44 -5.80 5.44
CA ILE A 298 -7.01 -4.50 5.01
C ILE A 298 -7.77 -4.69 3.71
N LEU A 299 -9.05 -4.38 3.70
CA LEU A 299 -9.90 -4.47 2.52
C LEU A 299 -10.57 -3.14 2.19
N GLY A 300 -10.73 -2.84 0.91
CA GLY A 300 -11.69 -1.85 0.45
C GLY A 300 -13.12 -2.38 0.55
N SER A 301 -14.08 -1.56 0.97
CA SER A 301 -15.47 -2.02 1.10
C SER A 301 -16.13 -2.39 -0.23
N ASN A 302 -15.52 -2.00 -1.35
CA ASN A 302 -15.96 -2.31 -2.71
C ASN A 302 -14.92 -3.13 -3.49
N ASP A 303 -14.10 -3.90 -2.79
CA ASP A 303 -13.12 -4.78 -3.41
C ASP A 303 -13.81 -5.93 -4.17
N LEU A 304 -13.74 -5.91 -5.49
CA LEU A 304 -14.37 -6.91 -6.37
C LEU A 304 -13.61 -8.23 -6.44
N THR A 305 -12.39 -8.29 -5.91
CA THR A 305 -11.59 -9.53 -5.94
C THR A 305 -11.95 -10.47 -4.78
N THR A 306 -12.34 -9.91 -3.64
CA THR A 306 -12.56 -10.63 -2.39
C THR A 306 -14.02 -10.58 -1.94
N CYS A 307 -14.68 -9.42 -2.06
CA CYS A 307 -16.02 -9.19 -1.53
C CYS A 307 -17.13 -9.73 -2.45
N GLY A 308 -18.24 -10.17 -1.86
CA GLY A 308 -19.39 -10.67 -2.60
C GLY A 308 -19.46 -12.19 -2.66
N THR A 309 -20.12 -12.74 -3.70
CA THR A 309 -20.31 -14.19 -3.82
C THR A 309 -18.98 -14.89 -4.09
N SER A 310 -18.55 -15.77 -3.17
CA SER A 310 -17.30 -16.52 -3.26
C SER A 310 -17.39 -17.71 -4.22
N VAL A 311 -16.26 -18.09 -4.84
CA VAL A 311 -16.12 -19.32 -5.63
C VAL A 311 -16.32 -20.58 -4.78
N THR A 312 -15.99 -20.52 -3.48
CA THR A 312 -16.18 -21.61 -2.51
C THR A 312 -17.62 -21.71 -2.01
N GLY A 313 -18.48 -20.78 -2.36
CA GLY A 313 -19.88 -20.66 -1.92
C GLY A 313 -20.05 -19.61 -0.83
N GLY A 314 -21.31 -19.22 -0.61
CA GLY A 314 -21.63 -18.14 0.33
C GLY A 314 -21.30 -16.75 -0.23
N THR A 315 -21.34 -15.77 0.67
CA THR A 315 -21.03 -14.37 0.38
C THR A 315 -20.03 -13.88 1.41
N PHE A 316 -18.91 -13.32 0.96
CA PHE A 316 -17.97 -12.63 1.84
C PHE A 316 -18.39 -11.16 1.97
N ASP A 317 -18.80 -10.78 3.17
CA ASP A 317 -19.35 -9.45 3.46
C ASP A 317 -18.24 -8.51 3.94
N CYS A 318 -17.99 -7.46 3.14
CA CYS A 318 -17.04 -6.41 3.45
C CYS A 318 -17.74 -5.13 3.98
N SER A 319 -18.81 -5.26 4.74
CA SER A 319 -19.52 -4.10 5.29
C SER A 319 -18.91 -3.54 6.58
N SER A 320 -18.10 -4.34 7.28
CA SER A 320 -17.44 -3.93 8.52
C SER A 320 -16.18 -4.75 8.82
N ALA A 321 -15.22 -4.16 9.53
CA ALA A 321 -14.01 -4.86 9.99
C ALA A 321 -14.34 -6.06 10.90
N ALA A 322 -15.28 -5.89 11.83
CA ALA A 322 -15.74 -6.98 12.69
C ALA A 322 -16.40 -8.13 11.89
N GLY A 323 -17.13 -7.79 10.82
CA GLY A 323 -17.71 -8.77 9.89
C GLY A 323 -16.62 -9.53 9.12
N ILE A 324 -15.56 -8.86 8.68
CA ILE A 324 -14.40 -9.51 8.06
C ILE A 324 -13.76 -10.49 9.02
N ILE A 325 -13.45 -10.08 10.27
CA ILE A 325 -12.87 -10.97 11.28
C ILE A 325 -13.78 -12.17 11.53
N ALA A 326 -15.09 -11.99 11.69
CA ALA A 326 -16.01 -13.08 11.98
C ALA A 326 -16.01 -14.14 10.87
N GLN A 327 -15.78 -13.75 9.63
CA GLN A 327 -15.73 -14.65 8.48
C GLN A 327 -14.34 -15.28 8.29
N ASP A 328 -13.27 -14.56 8.62
CA ASP A 328 -11.90 -14.95 8.31
C ASP A 328 -11.18 -15.65 9.46
N ALA A 329 -11.51 -15.32 10.72
CA ALA A 329 -10.89 -15.91 11.92
C ALA A 329 -10.92 -17.46 11.99
N PRO A 330 -11.91 -18.18 11.45
CA PRO A 330 -11.88 -19.64 11.46
C PRO A 330 -10.69 -20.27 10.73
N PHE A 331 -10.04 -19.51 9.85
CA PHE A 331 -8.90 -19.95 9.04
C PHE A 331 -7.55 -19.65 9.68
N TYR A 332 -7.52 -18.92 10.80
CA TYR A 332 -6.30 -18.61 11.54
C TYR A 332 -6.23 -19.32 12.89
N SER A 333 -5.02 -19.43 13.41
CA SER A 333 -4.82 -19.84 14.81
C SER A 333 -4.95 -18.62 15.74
N PRO A 334 -5.18 -18.83 17.04
CA PRO A 334 -5.19 -17.71 18.01
C PRO A 334 -3.87 -16.93 18.08
N GLN A 335 -2.74 -17.56 17.69
CA GLN A 335 -1.42 -16.94 17.67
C GLN A 335 -1.32 -15.84 16.61
N ALA A 336 -2.09 -15.94 15.53
CA ALA A 336 -2.15 -14.94 14.49
C ALA A 336 -2.77 -13.61 14.95
N GLN A 337 -3.47 -13.59 16.10
CA GLN A 337 -4.08 -12.36 16.64
C GLN A 337 -4.72 -11.51 15.52
N LEU A 338 -5.57 -12.16 14.70
CA LEU A 338 -6.12 -11.53 13.50
C LEU A 338 -6.83 -10.22 13.82
N HIS A 339 -6.44 -9.18 13.10
CA HIS A 339 -7.11 -7.89 13.04
C HIS A 339 -7.53 -7.58 11.62
N ALA A 340 -8.57 -6.78 11.47
CA ALA A 340 -9.01 -6.31 10.16
C ALA A 340 -9.29 -4.81 10.19
N CYS A 341 -8.99 -4.12 9.09
CA CYS A 341 -9.39 -2.74 8.85
C CYS A 341 -10.15 -2.67 7.52
N LEU A 342 -11.20 -1.86 7.50
CA LEU A 342 -12.00 -1.63 6.32
C LEU A 342 -11.81 -0.20 5.83
N ILE A 343 -11.44 -0.04 4.56
CA ILE A 343 -11.31 1.28 3.91
C ILE A 343 -12.65 1.59 3.20
N PRO A 344 -13.47 2.48 3.76
CA PRO A 344 -14.81 2.74 3.24
C PRO A 344 -14.76 3.34 1.83
N GLY A 345 -15.54 2.81 0.91
CA GLY A 345 -15.63 3.31 -0.47
C GLY A 345 -14.54 2.81 -1.40
N SER A 346 -13.39 2.35 -0.90
CA SER A 346 -12.28 1.89 -1.73
C SER A 346 -12.55 0.58 -2.45
N GLY A 347 -11.95 0.43 -3.62
CA GLY A 347 -11.83 -0.81 -4.37
C GLY A 347 -10.70 -1.70 -3.85
N HIS A 348 -10.13 -2.48 -4.75
CA HIS A 348 -9.02 -3.41 -4.47
C HIS A 348 -7.72 -2.68 -4.16
N ASP A 349 -7.38 -1.67 -4.97
CA ASP A 349 -6.13 -0.90 -4.88
C ASP A 349 -6.23 0.20 -3.81
N VAL A 350 -6.30 -0.21 -2.54
CA VAL A 350 -6.48 0.71 -1.40
C VAL A 350 -5.37 1.76 -1.28
N SER A 351 -4.13 1.45 -1.70
CA SER A 351 -3.01 2.40 -1.68
C SER A 351 -3.12 3.49 -2.75
N LEU A 352 -3.97 3.28 -3.75
CA LEU A 352 -4.20 4.20 -4.88
C LEU A 352 -5.59 4.86 -4.84
N ALA A 353 -6.38 4.61 -3.79
CA ALA A 353 -7.68 5.23 -3.57
C ALA A 353 -7.53 6.67 -3.06
N LEU A 354 -8.56 7.50 -3.26
CA LEU A 354 -8.56 8.89 -2.77
C LEU A 354 -8.39 8.98 -1.24
N ASN A 355 -8.87 7.98 -0.52
CA ASN A 355 -8.79 7.89 0.94
C ASN A 355 -7.66 6.96 1.45
N HIS A 356 -6.66 6.66 0.62
CA HIS A 356 -5.50 5.80 0.95
C HIS A 356 -4.80 6.17 2.27
N GLY A 357 -4.95 7.40 2.74
CA GLY A 357 -4.41 7.84 4.03
C GLY A 357 -4.95 7.05 5.23
N LEU A 358 -6.14 6.44 5.13
CA LEU A 358 -6.69 5.56 6.16
C LEU A 358 -5.86 4.28 6.27
N GLN A 359 -5.54 3.62 5.15
CA GLN A 359 -4.67 2.44 5.14
C GLN A 359 -3.33 2.72 5.82
N ILE A 360 -2.72 3.86 5.53
CA ILE A 360 -1.43 4.26 6.12
C ILE A 360 -1.56 4.40 7.63
N ALA A 361 -2.61 5.08 8.11
CA ALA A 361 -2.86 5.25 9.54
C ALA A 361 -3.11 3.91 10.25
N ASP A 362 -3.91 3.03 9.65
CA ASP A 362 -4.26 1.71 10.16
C ASP A 362 -3.01 0.82 10.29
N THR A 363 -2.20 0.79 9.24
CA THR A 363 -0.98 -0.01 9.18
C THR A 363 0.04 0.43 10.24
N VAL A 364 0.26 1.74 10.37
CA VAL A 364 1.21 2.27 11.37
C VAL A 364 0.72 1.97 12.77
N ALA A 365 -0.56 2.26 13.08
CA ALA A 365 -1.13 2.00 14.40
C ALA A 365 -1.05 0.51 14.78
N TRP A 366 -1.34 -0.39 13.83
CA TRP A 366 -1.26 -1.83 14.05
C TRP A 366 0.20 -2.28 14.24
N SER A 367 1.12 -1.82 13.39
CA SER A 367 2.54 -2.17 13.48
C SER A 367 3.13 -1.76 14.82
N GLU A 368 2.79 -0.57 15.32
CA GLU A 368 3.22 -0.09 16.63
C GLU A 368 2.64 -0.91 17.79
N ALA A 369 1.36 -1.27 17.70
CA ALA A 369 0.66 -1.97 18.76
C ALA A 369 1.09 -3.44 18.90
N PHE A 370 1.30 -4.15 17.80
CA PHE A 370 1.46 -5.60 17.78
C PHE A 370 2.88 -6.08 17.47
N VAL A 371 3.67 -5.32 16.73
CA VAL A 371 5.06 -5.66 16.40
C VAL A 371 6.03 -4.76 17.15
N GLY A 372 5.76 -3.47 17.22
CA GLY A 372 6.55 -2.45 17.88
C GLY A 372 7.69 -1.92 17.01
N GLN A 373 8.02 -0.64 17.25
CA GLN A 373 9.21 0.00 16.72
C GLN A 373 10.36 -0.21 17.71
N ARG A 374 11.56 -0.59 17.26
CA ARG A 374 12.78 -0.48 18.03
C ARG A 374 13.70 0.50 17.31
N GLY A 375 13.62 1.76 17.74
CA GLY A 375 14.64 2.77 17.50
C GLY A 375 15.10 3.31 18.86
N PRO A 376 16.16 4.15 18.93
CA PRO A 376 16.58 4.78 20.18
C PRO A 376 15.38 5.51 20.77
N ALA A 377 14.92 5.03 21.91
CA ALA A 377 13.80 5.43 22.72
C ALA A 377 13.20 6.81 22.39
N GLN A 378 12.07 6.84 21.74
CA GLN A 378 11.03 7.78 22.16
C GLN A 378 10.43 7.21 23.47
N ALA A 379 11.09 7.55 24.56
CA ALA A 379 10.66 7.26 25.92
C ALA A 379 9.56 8.24 26.35
N ASP A 380 8.71 8.67 25.47
CA ASP A 380 7.58 9.56 25.77
C ASP A 380 6.27 8.79 25.56
N GLY A 381 5.85 8.20 26.62
CA GLY A 381 4.54 7.98 27.22
C GLY A 381 3.26 7.94 26.37
N HIS A 382 3.29 7.65 25.07
CA HIS A 382 2.09 7.43 24.24
C HIS A 382 1.93 5.97 23.85
N ARG A 383 1.86 5.08 24.84
CA ARG A 383 1.13 3.81 24.71
C ARG A 383 -0.33 4.13 25.05
N SER A 384 -1.18 4.23 24.04
CA SER A 384 -2.63 3.99 24.15
C SER A 384 -3.41 4.68 23.01
N GLY A 385 -3.08 4.42 21.79
CA GLY A 385 -4.10 4.49 20.75
C GLY A 385 -4.54 3.04 20.50
N GLY A 386 -5.79 2.68 20.81
CA GLY A 386 -6.37 1.48 20.21
C GLY A 386 -6.32 1.61 18.69
N LEU A 387 -6.58 0.52 17.97
CA LEU A 387 -6.70 0.57 16.53
C LEU A 387 -7.72 1.65 16.10
N PRO A 388 -7.54 2.28 14.92
CA PRO A 388 -8.52 3.22 14.36
C PRO A 388 -9.94 2.66 14.30
N ALA A 389 -10.95 3.55 14.29
CA ALA A 389 -12.36 3.15 14.38
C ALA A 389 -12.88 2.28 13.22
N ASN A 390 -12.18 2.27 12.10
CA ASN A 390 -12.45 1.42 10.94
C ASN A 390 -11.77 0.04 11.04
N CYS A 391 -11.12 -0.27 12.16
CA CYS A 391 -10.48 -1.54 12.47
C CYS A 391 -11.19 -2.28 13.62
N ALA A 392 -10.96 -3.59 13.70
CA ALA A 392 -11.44 -4.46 14.78
C ALA A 392 -10.40 -5.53 15.13
#